data_bbc996962303134f0bff7ac73738465a
#
_entry.id   bbc996962303134f0bff7ac73738465a
#
_cell.length_a   1.000
_cell.length_b   1.000
_cell.length_c   1.000
_cell.angle_alpha   90.00
_cell.angle_beta   90.00
_cell.angle_gamma   90.00
#
_symmetry.space_group_name_H-M   'P 1'
#
loop_
_entity.id
_entity.type
_entity.pdbx_description
1 polymer ?
#
loop_
_entity_poly.entity_id
_entity_poly.type
_entity_poly.pdbx_seq_one_letter_code
_entity_poly.pdbx_strand_id
1 'polypeptide(L)'
;ERYAPAYYEETDLCMKIRAAGYKVIYDPRIAIEHYEFGSATVRQQAIDLQERNHKFFLAQHATALKNHPSHEIGPRAALDSLRKKRVLMIDDRVPYRNLGAGYPRARDLVKAVSALGWDVTFYPLYFPGLDVDEFWSDFGPDIEVAAELGEPGLSGFLRERAEEFDAVFVSRPGNMARIQEACGRAFLSRLKIIYDAEALFVEREK
;
A
#
# COMPACT_ATOMS: atom_id res chain seq x y z
N GLU A 1 -20.81 -21.16 -12.51
CA GLU A 1 -22.18 -21.74 -12.40
C GLU A 1 -22.69 -21.82 -10.95
N ARG A 2 -21.81 -22.06 -9.94
CA ARG A 2 -22.24 -22.27 -8.53
C ARG A 2 -22.88 -21.02 -7.91
N TYR A 3 -22.41 -19.84 -8.26
CA TYR A 3 -22.90 -18.57 -7.75
C TYR A 3 -23.96 -17.91 -8.64
N ALA A 4 -24.36 -18.57 -9.71
CA ALA A 4 -25.34 -18.01 -10.63
C ALA A 4 -26.67 -17.67 -9.94
N PRO A 5 -27.29 -16.56 -10.34
CA PRO A 5 -26.88 -15.62 -11.41
C PRO A 5 -25.91 -14.53 -10.95
N ALA A 6 -25.67 -14.34 -9.65
CA ALA A 6 -24.80 -13.26 -9.13
C ALA A 6 -24.40 -13.49 -7.67
N TYR A 7 -23.46 -12.64 -7.20
CA TYR A 7 -22.91 -12.50 -5.83
C TYR A 7 -21.91 -13.59 -5.42
N TYR A 8 -20.74 -13.14 -4.91
CA TYR A 8 -19.59 -13.93 -4.45
C TYR A 8 -18.71 -14.55 -5.57
N GLU A 9 -19.05 -14.42 -6.83
CA GLU A 9 -18.23 -14.94 -7.93
C GLU A 9 -16.87 -14.24 -8.03
N GLU A 10 -16.85 -12.91 -7.91
CA GLU A 10 -15.64 -12.11 -7.93
C GLU A 10 -14.78 -12.35 -6.66
N THR A 11 -15.42 -12.48 -5.52
CA THR A 11 -14.73 -12.77 -4.25
C THR A 11 -14.11 -14.16 -4.28
N ASP A 12 -14.85 -15.16 -4.79
CA ASP A 12 -14.35 -16.52 -5.00
C ASP A 12 -13.19 -16.55 -6.00
N LEU A 13 -13.28 -15.78 -7.09
CA LEU A 13 -12.20 -15.64 -8.08
C LEU A 13 -10.94 -15.06 -7.42
N CYS A 14 -11.06 -14.00 -6.64
CA CYS A 14 -9.95 -13.40 -5.91
C CYS A 14 -9.25 -14.40 -4.98
N MET A 15 -10.02 -15.20 -4.23
CA MET A 15 -9.47 -16.24 -3.37
C MET A 15 -8.72 -17.31 -4.15
N LYS A 16 -9.25 -17.75 -5.29
CA LYS A 16 -8.62 -18.74 -6.18
C LYS A 16 -7.35 -18.22 -6.84
N ILE A 17 -7.35 -16.96 -7.30
CA ILE A 17 -6.16 -16.29 -7.87
C ILE A 17 -5.04 -16.28 -6.83
N ARG A 18 -5.34 -15.89 -5.59
CA ARG A 18 -4.37 -15.88 -4.49
C ARG A 18 -3.88 -17.28 -4.15
N ALA A 19 -4.78 -18.28 -4.10
CA ALA A 19 -4.41 -19.67 -3.85
C ALA A 19 -3.50 -20.27 -4.93
N ALA A 20 -3.62 -19.78 -6.17
CA ALA A 20 -2.75 -20.13 -7.30
C ALA A 20 -1.40 -19.38 -7.30
N GLY A 21 -1.11 -18.56 -6.27
CA GLY A 21 0.14 -17.81 -6.14
C GLY A 21 0.16 -16.48 -6.88
N TYR A 22 -0.94 -16.06 -7.45
CA TYR A 22 -1.07 -14.74 -8.10
C TYR A 22 -1.52 -13.68 -7.12
N LYS A 23 -1.41 -12.41 -7.52
CA LYS A 23 -1.81 -11.24 -6.74
C LYS A 23 -3.15 -10.69 -7.22
N VAL A 24 -3.91 -10.15 -6.29
CA VAL A 24 -5.06 -9.29 -6.55
C VAL A 24 -4.63 -7.88 -6.21
N ILE A 25 -4.68 -6.98 -7.20
CA ILE A 25 -4.17 -5.61 -7.11
C ILE A 25 -5.35 -4.66 -7.26
N TYR A 26 -5.37 -3.61 -6.44
CA TYR A 26 -6.26 -2.48 -6.63
C TYR A 26 -5.62 -1.47 -7.58
N ASP A 27 -6.30 -1.14 -8.68
CA ASP A 27 -5.89 -0.09 -9.61
C ASP A 27 -6.91 1.07 -9.56
N PRO A 28 -6.54 2.23 -8.99
CA PRO A 28 -7.45 3.35 -8.84
C PRO A 28 -7.86 4.03 -10.15
N ARG A 29 -7.17 3.72 -11.26
CA ARG A 29 -7.50 4.25 -12.59
C ARG A 29 -8.74 3.59 -13.20
N ILE A 30 -9.11 2.40 -12.68
CA ILE A 30 -10.25 1.64 -13.17
C ILE A 30 -11.47 2.04 -12.34
N ALA A 31 -12.40 2.73 -12.95
CA ALA A 31 -13.70 3.07 -12.36
C ALA A 31 -14.80 2.36 -13.14
N ILE A 32 -15.70 1.70 -12.41
CA ILE A 32 -16.92 1.10 -12.98
C ILE A 32 -18.14 1.69 -12.29
N GLU A 33 -19.20 1.87 -13.05
CA GLU A 33 -20.50 2.22 -12.51
C GLU A 33 -21.25 0.94 -12.14
N HIS A 34 -21.63 0.80 -10.88
CA HIS A 34 -22.29 -0.38 -10.37
C HIS A 34 -23.74 -0.05 -9.95
N TYR A 35 -24.70 -0.67 -10.64
CA TYR A 35 -26.12 -0.55 -10.29
C TYR A 35 -26.51 -1.62 -9.30
N GLU A 36 -26.75 -1.23 -8.05
CA GLU A 36 -27.17 -2.16 -7.00
C GLU A 36 -28.47 -2.86 -7.40
N PHE A 37 -28.52 -4.17 -7.17
CA PHE A 37 -29.66 -5.01 -7.51
C PHE A 37 -30.08 -5.06 -8.99
N GLY A 38 -29.23 -4.60 -9.91
CA GLY A 38 -29.52 -4.63 -11.35
C GLY A 38 -29.84 -6.02 -11.91
N SER A 39 -29.40 -7.09 -11.23
CA SER A 39 -29.64 -8.49 -11.62
C SER A 39 -30.85 -9.13 -10.92
N ALA A 40 -31.57 -8.41 -10.07
CA ALA A 40 -32.71 -8.93 -9.31
C ALA A 40 -33.96 -8.07 -9.53
N THR A 41 -35.08 -8.72 -9.83
CA THR A 41 -36.39 -8.06 -10.00
C THR A 41 -37.03 -7.69 -8.65
N VAL A 42 -36.62 -8.36 -7.56
CA VAL A 42 -37.13 -8.16 -6.20
C VAL A 42 -35.97 -8.17 -5.21
N ARG A 43 -35.88 -7.14 -4.35
CA ARG A 43 -34.83 -6.99 -3.33
C ARG A 43 -34.68 -8.22 -2.44
N GLN A 44 -35.78 -8.84 -2.04
CA GLN A 44 -35.73 -10.02 -1.19
C GLN A 44 -35.04 -11.20 -1.86
N GLN A 45 -35.28 -11.42 -3.15
CA GLN A 45 -34.60 -12.49 -3.92
C GLN A 45 -33.08 -12.26 -3.98
N ALA A 46 -32.63 -11.01 -4.06
CA ALA A 46 -31.22 -10.67 -4.03
C ALA A 46 -30.59 -11.03 -2.68
N ILE A 47 -31.27 -10.72 -1.57
CA ILE A 47 -30.82 -11.04 -0.21
C ILE A 47 -30.72 -12.56 -0.02
N ASP A 48 -31.76 -13.32 -0.38
CA ASP A 48 -31.79 -14.78 -0.27
C ASP A 48 -30.65 -15.42 -1.08
N LEU A 49 -30.38 -14.87 -2.26
CA LEU A 49 -29.29 -15.32 -3.14
C LEU A 49 -27.91 -15.02 -2.52
N GLN A 50 -27.72 -13.82 -1.95
CA GLN A 50 -26.49 -13.46 -1.25
C GLN A 50 -26.24 -14.39 -0.05
N GLU A 51 -27.26 -14.65 0.76
CA GLU A 51 -27.12 -15.56 1.90
C GLU A 51 -26.79 -16.99 1.48
N ARG A 52 -27.43 -17.49 0.44
CA ARG A 52 -27.13 -18.80 -0.14
C ARG A 52 -25.69 -18.88 -0.61
N ASN A 53 -25.25 -17.90 -1.39
CA ASN A 53 -23.92 -17.87 -1.99
C ASN A 53 -22.84 -17.62 -0.94
N HIS A 54 -23.12 -16.83 0.10
CA HIS A 54 -22.25 -16.66 1.26
C HIS A 54 -21.95 -18.01 1.93
N LYS A 55 -22.97 -18.83 2.18
CA LYS A 55 -22.77 -20.17 2.79
C LYS A 55 -21.87 -21.06 1.92
N PHE A 56 -22.05 -21.02 0.60
CA PHE A 56 -21.18 -21.77 -0.30
C PHE A 56 -19.73 -21.26 -0.27
N PHE A 57 -19.56 -19.94 -0.27
CA PHE A 57 -18.24 -19.31 -0.20
C PHE A 57 -17.51 -19.69 1.09
N LEU A 58 -18.18 -19.58 2.24
CA LEU A 58 -17.61 -19.95 3.53
C LEU A 58 -17.19 -21.42 3.57
N ALA A 59 -18.03 -22.32 3.07
CA ALA A 59 -17.72 -23.74 3.04
C ALA A 59 -16.52 -24.06 2.12
N GLN A 60 -16.46 -23.41 0.96
CA GLN A 60 -15.39 -23.62 -0.02
C GLN A 60 -14.02 -23.11 0.46
N HIS A 61 -14.00 -21.97 1.14
CA HIS A 61 -12.78 -21.29 1.58
C HIS A 61 -12.52 -21.42 3.09
N ALA A 62 -13.18 -22.35 3.78
CA ALA A 62 -13.13 -22.51 5.24
C ALA A 62 -11.70 -22.55 5.80
N THR A 63 -10.79 -23.23 5.12
CA THR A 63 -9.39 -23.35 5.56
C THR A 63 -8.63 -22.03 5.44
N ALA A 64 -8.80 -21.32 4.34
CA ALA A 64 -8.17 -20.02 4.12
C ALA A 64 -8.72 -18.94 5.06
N LEU A 65 -10.05 -18.98 5.29
CA LEU A 65 -10.75 -18.02 6.13
C LEU A 65 -10.47 -18.17 7.63
N LYS A 66 -9.96 -19.31 8.09
CA LYS A 66 -9.58 -19.51 9.51
C LYS A 66 -8.58 -18.46 10.01
N ASN A 67 -7.68 -18.05 9.13
CA ASN A 67 -6.64 -17.07 9.44
C ASN A 67 -6.95 -15.69 8.84
N HIS A 68 -8.12 -15.53 8.25
CA HIS A 68 -8.52 -14.25 7.68
C HIS A 68 -9.10 -13.36 8.78
N PRO A 69 -8.67 -12.10 8.87
CA PRO A 69 -9.20 -11.19 9.88
C PRO A 69 -10.69 -10.92 9.67
N SER A 70 -11.41 -10.67 10.78
CA SER A 70 -12.81 -10.25 10.73
C SER A 70 -12.95 -8.89 10.06
N HIS A 71 -14.03 -8.68 9.31
CA HIS A 71 -14.36 -7.39 8.71
C HIS A 71 -14.55 -6.26 9.74
N GLU A 72 -14.85 -6.61 10.99
CA GLU A 72 -15.05 -5.66 12.08
C GLU A 72 -13.77 -4.95 12.53
N ILE A 73 -12.61 -5.55 12.30
CA ILE A 73 -11.33 -4.97 12.74
C ILE A 73 -10.76 -3.89 11.80
N GLY A 74 -11.42 -3.66 10.68
CA GLY A 74 -11.00 -2.67 9.68
C GLY A 74 -9.78 -3.09 8.84
N PRO A 75 -9.54 -2.39 7.70
CA PRO A 75 -8.50 -2.77 6.76
C PRO A 75 -7.08 -2.74 7.34
N ARG A 76 -6.78 -1.78 8.22
CA ARG A 76 -5.45 -1.62 8.84
C ARG A 76 -5.09 -2.80 9.73
N ALA A 77 -5.97 -3.12 10.69
CA ALA A 77 -5.76 -4.26 11.57
C ALA A 77 -5.78 -5.60 10.81
N ALA A 78 -6.54 -5.67 9.71
CA ALA A 78 -6.51 -6.81 8.79
C ALA A 78 -5.14 -6.99 8.14
N LEU A 79 -4.51 -5.91 7.70
CA LEU A 79 -3.14 -5.92 7.17
C LEU A 79 -2.12 -6.29 8.26
N ASP A 80 -2.29 -5.84 9.50
CA ASP A 80 -1.42 -6.16 10.62
C ASP A 80 -1.44 -7.65 11.00
N SER A 81 -2.57 -8.31 10.82
CA SER A 81 -2.69 -9.75 11.08
C SER A 81 -1.85 -10.62 10.13
N LEU A 82 -1.52 -10.12 8.95
CA LEU A 82 -0.69 -10.79 7.95
C LEU A 82 0.82 -10.59 8.21
N ARG A 83 1.20 -9.81 9.18
CA ARG A 83 2.52 -9.39 9.66
C ARG A 83 3.71 -9.65 8.74
N LYS A 84 3.82 -8.79 7.74
CA LYS A 84 5.12 -8.42 7.20
C LYS A 84 5.60 -7.15 7.92
N LYS A 85 6.91 -7.01 8.08
CA LYS A 85 7.49 -5.74 8.54
C LYS A 85 7.23 -4.67 7.48
N ARG A 86 6.89 -3.47 7.92
CA ARG A 86 6.56 -2.35 7.05
C ARG A 86 7.52 -1.20 7.24
N VAL A 87 7.95 -0.62 6.13
CA VAL A 87 8.80 0.57 6.14
C VAL A 87 8.20 1.66 5.26
N LEU A 88 8.15 2.86 5.82
CA LEU A 88 7.91 4.08 5.05
C LEU A 88 9.25 4.63 4.59
N MET A 89 9.43 4.78 3.28
CA MET A 89 10.63 5.38 2.69
C MET A 89 10.27 6.76 2.11
N ILE A 90 10.91 7.81 2.62
CA ILE A 90 10.65 9.21 2.23
C ILE A 90 11.87 9.74 1.47
N ASP A 91 11.65 10.18 0.24
CA ASP A 91 12.66 10.85 -0.60
C ASP A 91 12.00 11.96 -1.43
N ASP A 92 12.78 12.72 -2.18
CA ASP A 92 12.32 13.85 -3.00
C ASP A 92 11.25 13.45 -4.01
N ARG A 93 11.47 12.33 -4.70
CA ARG A 93 10.62 11.77 -5.74
C ARG A 93 10.79 10.27 -5.85
N VAL A 94 9.92 9.63 -6.60
CA VAL A 94 10.11 8.23 -6.98
C VAL A 94 11.44 8.10 -7.73
N PRO A 95 12.35 7.22 -7.30
CA PRO A 95 13.70 7.12 -7.86
C PRO A 95 13.73 6.24 -9.11
N TYR A 96 13.18 6.74 -10.22
CA TYR A 96 13.18 6.03 -11.50
C TYR A 96 14.60 5.81 -12.05
N ARG A 97 14.74 4.77 -12.87
CA ARG A 97 16.02 4.35 -13.46
C ARG A 97 16.69 5.43 -14.30
N ASN A 98 15.90 6.26 -14.98
CA ASN A 98 16.35 7.32 -15.89
C ASN A 98 16.84 8.59 -15.18
N LEU A 99 16.68 8.67 -13.86
CA LEU A 99 17.14 9.81 -13.07
C LEU A 99 18.62 9.65 -12.71
N GLY A 100 19.33 10.77 -12.74
CA GLY A 100 20.75 10.86 -12.37
C GLY A 100 20.99 11.00 -10.86
N ALA A 101 22.22 11.38 -10.51
CA ALA A 101 22.67 11.62 -9.13
C ALA A 101 22.46 10.41 -8.18
N GLY A 102 21.92 10.61 -6.99
CA GLY A 102 21.71 9.56 -5.97
C GLY A 102 20.52 8.64 -6.23
N TYR A 103 19.67 8.91 -7.23
CA TYR A 103 18.44 8.14 -7.45
C TYR A 103 18.64 6.66 -7.82
N PRO A 104 19.67 6.27 -8.63
CA PRO A 104 19.94 4.84 -8.84
C PRO A 104 20.18 4.09 -7.53
N ARG A 105 20.96 4.68 -6.60
CA ARG A 105 21.19 4.09 -5.27
C ARG A 105 19.89 4.02 -4.46
N ALA A 106 19.09 5.09 -4.45
CA ALA A 106 17.81 5.10 -3.74
C ALA A 106 16.86 4.05 -4.29
N ARG A 107 16.80 3.89 -5.61
CA ARG A 107 16.04 2.85 -6.30
C ARG A 107 16.46 1.44 -5.87
N ASP A 108 17.76 1.17 -5.89
CA ASP A 108 18.29 -0.14 -5.51
C ASP A 108 18.03 -0.45 -4.04
N LEU A 109 18.05 0.57 -3.17
CA LEU A 109 17.71 0.43 -1.77
C LEU A 109 16.23 0.06 -1.57
N VAL A 110 15.30 0.73 -2.26
CA VAL A 110 13.87 0.40 -2.24
C VAL A 110 13.65 -1.05 -2.65
N LYS A 111 14.27 -1.48 -3.75
CA LYS A 111 14.17 -2.86 -4.27
C LYS A 111 14.79 -3.88 -3.31
N ALA A 112 15.94 -3.56 -2.71
CA ALA A 112 16.61 -4.44 -1.75
C ALA A 112 15.77 -4.64 -0.48
N VAL A 113 15.15 -3.58 0.05
CA VAL A 113 14.29 -3.66 1.24
C VAL A 113 13.05 -4.49 0.94
N SER A 114 12.42 -4.30 -0.23
CA SER A 114 11.30 -5.13 -0.68
C SER A 114 11.71 -6.60 -0.85
N ALA A 115 12.89 -6.86 -1.44
CA ALA A 115 13.42 -8.22 -1.61
C ALA A 115 13.74 -8.93 -0.28
N LEU A 116 14.00 -8.18 0.79
CA LEU A 116 14.13 -8.71 2.16
C LEU A 116 12.77 -9.09 2.79
N GLY A 117 11.67 -8.94 2.06
CA GLY A 117 10.33 -9.29 2.51
C GLY A 117 9.62 -8.21 3.33
N TRP A 118 10.12 -6.98 3.32
CA TRP A 118 9.40 -5.84 3.90
C TRP A 118 8.36 -5.31 2.92
N ASP A 119 7.21 -4.94 3.44
CA ASP A 119 6.25 -4.13 2.69
C ASP A 119 6.73 -2.68 2.69
N VAL A 120 6.97 -2.13 1.51
CA VAL A 120 7.51 -0.79 1.33
C VAL A 120 6.38 0.15 0.90
N THR A 121 6.22 1.24 1.66
CA THR A 121 5.45 2.40 1.23
C THR A 121 6.44 3.52 0.91
N PHE A 122 6.43 4.01 -0.32
CA PHE A 122 7.29 5.11 -0.76
C PHE A 122 6.52 6.43 -0.74
N TYR A 123 7.12 7.48 -0.15
CA TYR A 123 6.55 8.82 -0.07
C TYR A 123 7.41 9.83 -0.84
N PRO A 124 6.98 10.28 -2.02
CA PRO A 124 7.66 11.33 -2.77
C PRO A 124 7.29 12.71 -2.21
N LEU A 125 8.29 13.42 -1.65
CA LEU A 125 8.05 14.65 -0.88
C LEU A 125 7.84 15.89 -1.75
N TYR A 126 8.72 16.12 -2.75
CA TYR A 126 8.68 17.34 -3.57
C TYR A 126 8.07 17.13 -4.95
N PHE A 127 8.17 15.93 -5.49
CA PHE A 127 7.63 15.59 -6.80
C PHE A 127 6.67 14.41 -6.66
N PRO A 128 5.44 14.68 -6.15
CA PRO A 128 4.51 13.63 -5.75
C PRO A 128 3.79 12.96 -6.94
N GLY A 129 3.94 13.49 -8.15
CA GLY A 129 3.34 12.89 -9.34
C GLY A 129 3.86 11.48 -9.60
N LEU A 130 2.98 10.61 -10.07
CA LEU A 130 3.26 9.22 -10.36
C LEU A 130 2.82 8.85 -11.77
N ASP A 131 3.76 8.39 -12.59
CA ASP A 131 3.43 7.59 -13.77
C ASP A 131 3.32 6.12 -13.33
N VAL A 132 2.09 5.61 -13.30
CA VAL A 132 1.80 4.27 -12.77
C VAL A 132 2.42 3.19 -13.63
N ASP A 133 2.44 3.35 -14.96
CA ASP A 133 2.96 2.34 -15.88
C ASP A 133 4.48 2.28 -15.81
N GLU A 134 5.16 3.44 -15.76
CA GLU A 134 6.61 3.52 -15.54
C GLU A 134 6.98 2.93 -14.18
N PHE A 135 6.23 3.29 -13.13
CA PHE A 135 6.47 2.79 -11.78
C PHE A 135 6.36 1.25 -11.72
N TRP A 136 5.28 0.68 -12.21
CA TRP A 136 5.09 -0.77 -12.18
C TRP A 136 6.11 -1.53 -13.04
N SER A 137 6.52 -0.94 -14.15
CA SER A 137 7.60 -1.51 -14.98
C SER A 137 8.93 -1.58 -14.24
N ASP A 138 9.24 -0.58 -13.39
CA ASP A 138 10.52 -0.49 -12.70
C ASP A 138 10.54 -1.16 -11.32
N PHE A 139 9.48 -1.00 -10.53
CA PHE A 139 9.40 -1.48 -9.14
C PHE A 139 8.48 -2.67 -8.93
N GLY A 140 7.55 -2.89 -9.84
CA GLY A 140 6.49 -3.89 -9.69
C GLY A 140 5.36 -3.45 -8.74
N PRO A 141 4.32 -4.27 -8.60
CA PRO A 141 3.11 -3.91 -7.87
C PRO A 141 3.20 -4.12 -6.35
N ASP A 142 4.35 -4.52 -5.82
CA ASP A 142 4.53 -4.83 -4.40
C ASP A 142 4.88 -3.62 -3.53
N ILE A 143 5.22 -2.50 -4.17
CA ILE A 143 5.60 -1.27 -3.50
C ILE A 143 4.44 -0.29 -3.60
N GLU A 144 3.93 0.14 -2.45
CA GLU A 144 2.94 1.20 -2.36
C GLU A 144 3.62 2.56 -2.57
N VAL A 145 2.95 3.47 -3.30
CA VAL A 145 3.37 4.87 -3.40
C VAL A 145 2.27 5.77 -2.89
N ALA A 146 2.60 6.60 -1.90
CA ALA A 146 1.74 7.68 -1.42
C ALA A 146 1.85 8.89 -2.37
N ALA A 147 1.36 8.70 -3.61
CA ALA A 147 1.45 9.70 -4.66
C ALA A 147 0.56 10.92 -4.39
N GLU A 148 0.88 12.04 -5.05
CA GLU A 148 0.10 13.28 -5.10
C GLU A 148 -0.06 14.04 -3.76
N LEU A 149 0.40 13.48 -2.65
CA LEU A 149 0.32 14.12 -1.33
C LEU A 149 1.40 15.18 -1.13
N GLY A 150 2.62 14.89 -1.50
CA GLY A 150 3.77 15.79 -1.39
C GLY A 150 4.02 16.34 0.02
N GLU A 151 4.82 17.40 0.11
CA GLU A 151 5.12 18.07 1.38
C GLU A 151 3.87 18.53 2.14
N PRO A 152 2.84 19.11 1.51
CA PRO A 152 1.64 19.55 2.22
C PRO A 152 0.87 18.40 2.89
N GLY A 153 0.84 17.22 2.30
CA GLY A 153 0.12 16.06 2.80
C GLY A 153 0.87 15.26 3.88
N LEU A 154 2.17 15.48 4.05
CA LEU A 154 3.04 14.66 4.89
C LEU A 154 2.57 14.56 6.34
N SER A 155 2.24 15.68 6.96
CA SER A 155 1.80 15.72 8.37
C SER A 155 0.51 14.94 8.60
N GLY A 156 -0.47 15.07 7.69
CA GLY A 156 -1.71 14.29 7.72
C GLY A 156 -1.45 12.80 7.56
N PHE A 157 -0.71 12.43 6.53
CA PHE A 157 -0.33 11.06 6.26
C PHE A 157 0.37 10.38 7.44
N LEU A 158 1.36 11.04 8.05
CA LEU A 158 2.08 10.48 9.18
C LEU A 158 1.19 10.37 10.43
N ARG A 159 0.29 11.32 10.70
CA ARG A 159 -0.64 11.22 11.83
C ARG A 159 -1.60 10.05 11.69
N GLU A 160 -2.01 9.76 10.47
CA GLU A 160 -2.96 8.67 10.19
C GLU A 160 -2.28 7.30 10.16
N ARG A 161 -1.06 7.23 9.60
CA ARG A 161 -0.46 5.96 9.20
C ARG A 161 0.86 5.62 9.90
N ALA A 162 1.41 6.49 10.75
CA ALA A 162 2.72 6.25 11.37
C ALA A 162 2.79 4.94 12.17
N GLU A 163 1.69 4.54 12.79
CA GLU A 163 1.61 3.29 13.57
C GLU A 163 1.59 2.02 12.71
N GLU A 164 1.40 2.15 11.39
CA GLU A 164 1.48 1.03 10.47
C GLU A 164 2.93 0.59 10.20
N PHE A 165 3.90 1.47 10.43
CA PHE A 165 5.29 1.26 10.03
C PHE A 165 6.17 0.83 11.21
N ASP A 166 6.93 -0.24 11.01
CA ASP A 166 7.98 -0.67 11.96
C ASP A 166 9.21 0.25 11.90
N ALA A 167 9.41 0.93 10.78
CA ALA A 167 10.49 1.91 10.60
C ALA A 167 10.10 2.98 9.56
N VAL A 168 10.66 4.17 9.73
CA VAL A 168 10.59 5.27 8.74
C VAL A 168 12.01 5.54 8.26
N PHE A 169 12.25 5.36 6.97
CA PHE A 169 13.53 5.63 6.34
C PHE A 169 13.47 6.98 5.63
N VAL A 170 14.35 7.89 5.98
CA VAL A 170 14.39 9.25 5.45
C VAL A 170 15.70 9.47 4.72
N SER A 171 15.62 9.69 3.42
CA SER A 171 16.78 10.05 2.58
C SER A 171 16.95 11.57 2.56
N ARG A 172 18.18 12.01 2.61
CA ARG A 172 18.64 13.39 2.43
C ARG A 172 18.36 14.33 3.63
N PRO A 173 19.30 15.26 3.92
CA PRO A 173 19.16 16.20 5.05
C PRO A 173 17.96 17.13 4.92
N GLY A 174 17.68 17.63 3.71
CA GLY A 174 16.54 18.50 3.46
C GLY A 174 15.22 17.86 3.83
N ASN A 175 15.02 16.60 3.46
CA ASN A 175 13.80 15.85 3.78
C ASN A 175 13.65 15.66 5.29
N MET A 176 14.76 15.33 5.99
CA MET A 176 14.72 15.18 7.43
C MET A 176 14.36 16.50 8.15
N ALA A 177 14.87 17.62 7.67
CA ALA A 177 14.52 18.94 8.21
C ALA A 177 13.02 19.24 8.02
N ARG A 178 12.48 18.98 6.84
CA ARG A 178 11.05 19.17 6.53
C ARG A 178 10.13 18.30 7.38
N ILE A 179 10.48 17.04 7.58
CA ILE A 179 9.72 16.13 8.44
C ILE A 179 9.72 16.66 9.89
N GLN A 180 10.85 17.16 10.38
CA GLN A 180 10.95 17.75 11.73
C GLN A 180 10.08 19.00 11.85
N GLU A 181 10.05 19.84 10.83
CA GLU A 181 9.22 21.04 10.78
C GLU A 181 7.73 20.69 10.75
N ALA A 182 7.33 19.76 9.88
CA ALA A 182 5.93 19.36 9.67
C ALA A 182 5.31 18.62 10.86
N CYS A 183 6.08 17.77 11.55
CA CYS A 183 5.54 16.85 12.57
C CYS A 183 6.00 17.18 13.99
N GLY A 184 7.10 17.89 14.14
CA GLY A 184 7.72 18.22 15.45
C GLY A 184 8.49 17.05 16.06
N ARG A 185 9.49 17.38 16.88
CA ARG A 185 10.40 16.37 17.49
C ARG A 185 9.69 15.39 18.43
N ALA A 186 8.69 15.84 19.17
CA ALA A 186 7.94 15.02 20.11
C ALA A 186 7.15 13.89 19.39
N PHE A 187 6.61 14.15 18.21
CA PHE A 187 5.98 13.13 17.40
C PHE A 187 7.01 12.15 16.85
N LEU A 188 8.10 12.66 16.27
CA LEU A 188 9.13 11.86 15.63
C LEU A 188 9.89 10.95 16.61
N SER A 189 10.03 11.35 17.88
CA SER A 189 10.67 10.51 18.91
C SER A 189 9.91 9.21 19.20
N ARG A 190 8.66 9.10 18.77
CA ARG A 190 7.85 7.89 18.89
C ARG A 190 8.10 6.91 17.73
N LEU A 191 8.77 7.35 16.68
CA LEU A 191 9.01 6.58 15.46
C LEU A 191 10.45 6.03 15.46
N LYS A 192 10.61 4.83 14.89
CA LYS A 192 11.93 4.28 14.61
C LYS A 192 12.42 4.86 13.29
N ILE A 193 13.19 5.94 13.35
CA ILE A 193 13.71 6.63 12.18
C ILE A 193 15.09 6.11 11.81
N ILE A 194 15.28 5.77 10.53
CA ILE A 194 16.56 5.50 9.90
C ILE A 194 16.84 6.69 8.98
N TYR A 195 17.89 7.43 9.28
CA TYR A 195 18.29 8.59 8.48
C TYR A 195 19.48 8.25 7.58
N ASP A 196 19.31 8.46 6.29
CA ASP A 196 20.33 8.32 5.27
C ASP A 196 20.70 9.70 4.71
N ALA A 197 21.86 10.19 5.11
CA ALA A 197 22.36 11.47 4.62
C ALA A 197 22.72 11.47 3.12
N GLU A 198 22.81 10.29 2.49
CA GLU A 198 23.23 10.07 1.10
C GLU A 198 24.68 10.55 0.83
N ALA A 199 25.05 11.73 1.31
CA ALA A 199 26.39 12.29 1.20
C ALA A 199 26.71 13.19 2.41
N LEU A 200 27.97 13.37 2.70
CA LEU A 200 28.44 14.34 3.68
C LEU A 200 28.41 15.75 3.06
N PHE A 201 27.29 16.43 3.15
CA PHE A 201 27.08 17.74 2.51
C PHE A 201 28.04 18.81 3.00
N VAL A 202 28.50 18.73 4.25
CA VAL A 202 29.50 19.67 4.84
C VAL A 202 30.83 19.70 4.06
N GLU A 203 31.19 18.60 3.40
CA GLU A 203 32.39 18.54 2.57
C GLU A 203 32.20 19.05 1.15
N ARG A 204 30.97 19.25 0.69
CA ARG A 204 30.65 19.79 -0.64
C ARG A 204 30.57 21.32 -0.68
N GLU A 205 30.42 21.96 0.49
CA GLU A 205 30.34 23.42 0.60
C GLU A 205 31.71 24.08 0.85
N LYS A 206 32.80 23.29 0.83
CA LYS A 206 34.20 23.75 0.85
C LYS A 206 34.79 23.73 -0.55
#